data_9ccc0a027f8b8e55833e3a701a9b66c5
#
_entry.id   9ccc0a027f8b8e55833e3a701a9b66c5
#
_cell.length_a   1.000
_cell.length_b   1.000
_cell.length_c   1.000
_cell.angle_alpha   90.00
_cell.angle_beta   90.00
_cell.angle_gamma   90.00
#
_symmetry.space_group_name_H-M   'P 1'
#
loop_
_entity.id
_entity.type
_entity.pdbx_description
1 polymer ?
#
loop_
_entity_poly.entity_id
_entity_poly.type
_entity_poly.pdbx_seq_one_letter_code
_entity_poly.pdbx_strand_id
1 'polypeptide(L)'
;MLKRRRPPLTASASASAWAKVTVLAPYVWLVAFFLVPFLIVLKISLSQTAIAQPPYLPVLDIAAGWQGLADFVSGLSLANYATLLGDDLYLFSYLRSLTVASVATVILVLVGFPIAYAMARAPRRLRPVLVMLIVLPFWTSFLIRVYAWINILQREGLLNQALSALGLIDQPVTWLATDTAVYIGLVYSYLPFMILPLYASLEKLDSTLLEAAADLGCPRWKVFWVVTVPLALPGLGAGALLCFIPIAGEFVIPDLLGGSDTVMIGQSLWTEFFANKDWPVASAVAIVLVTLLVGPIAIYQHIQSRQIEGR
;
A
#
# COMPACT_ATOMS: atom_id res chain seq x y z
N MET A 1 -60.94 7.24 20.78
CA MET A 1 -59.96 6.58 19.91
C MET A 1 -59.85 7.34 18.59
N LEU A 2 -58.89 8.27 18.44
CA LEU A 2 -58.66 9.06 17.23
C LEU A 2 -57.41 8.52 16.54
N LYS A 3 -57.61 7.79 15.42
CA LYS A 3 -56.58 7.25 14.54
C LYS A 3 -55.94 8.42 13.76
N ARG A 4 -54.79 8.95 14.21
CA ARG A 4 -54.00 9.91 13.45
C ARG A 4 -53.46 9.21 12.18
N ARG A 5 -54.07 9.51 11.03
CA ARG A 5 -53.51 9.17 9.71
C ARG A 5 -52.24 10.00 9.50
N ARG A 6 -51.07 9.35 9.41
CA ARG A 6 -49.85 9.98 8.90
C ARG A 6 -50.06 10.32 7.43
N PRO A 7 -49.75 11.53 6.98
CA PRO A 7 -49.80 11.84 5.56
C PRO A 7 -48.76 11.02 4.81
N PRO A 8 -49.02 10.59 3.53
CA PRO A 8 -48.05 9.93 2.71
C PRO A 8 -46.90 10.89 2.43
N LEU A 9 -45.68 10.45 2.73
CA LEU A 9 -44.44 11.15 2.34
C LEU A 9 -44.34 11.04 0.79
N THR A 10 -44.93 11.99 0.10
CA THR A 10 -44.60 12.22 -1.32
C THR A 10 -43.19 12.76 -1.37
N ALA A 11 -42.22 11.87 -1.57
CA ALA A 11 -40.86 12.26 -1.91
C ALA A 11 -40.94 13.10 -3.20
N SER A 12 -40.64 14.38 -3.10
CA SER A 12 -40.70 15.28 -4.23
C SER A 12 -39.65 14.80 -5.28
N ALA A 13 -40.01 14.89 -6.57
CA ALA A 13 -39.12 14.51 -7.67
C ALA A 13 -37.75 15.23 -7.59
N SER A 14 -37.68 16.40 -6.98
CA SER A 14 -36.47 17.15 -6.68
C SER A 14 -35.56 16.44 -5.69
N ALA A 15 -36.08 15.86 -4.61
CA ALA A 15 -35.30 15.08 -3.64
C ALA A 15 -34.64 13.85 -4.30
N SER A 16 -35.33 13.21 -5.24
CA SER A 16 -34.81 12.09 -6.04
C SER A 16 -33.68 12.55 -6.99
N ALA A 17 -33.79 13.74 -7.61
CA ALA A 17 -32.74 14.28 -8.49
C ALA A 17 -31.48 14.65 -7.72
N TRP A 18 -31.59 15.33 -6.59
CA TRP A 18 -30.47 15.65 -5.71
C TRP A 18 -29.77 14.41 -5.17
N ALA A 19 -30.53 13.37 -4.77
CA ALA A 19 -29.96 12.10 -4.35
C ALA A 19 -29.13 11.43 -5.47
N LYS A 20 -29.62 11.47 -6.73
CA LYS A 20 -28.86 10.96 -7.88
C LYS A 20 -27.57 11.75 -8.13
N VAL A 21 -27.62 13.09 -8.06
CA VAL A 21 -26.43 13.95 -8.22
C VAL A 21 -25.40 13.68 -7.13
N THR A 22 -25.84 13.53 -5.87
CA THR A 22 -24.94 13.25 -4.73
C THR A 22 -24.22 11.91 -4.89
N VAL A 23 -24.90 10.91 -5.47
CA VAL A 23 -24.28 9.60 -5.74
C VAL A 23 -23.41 9.65 -7.00
N LEU A 24 -23.86 10.34 -8.06
CA LEU A 24 -23.18 10.37 -9.35
C LEU A 24 -21.86 11.14 -9.30
N ALA A 25 -21.78 12.25 -8.55
CA ALA A 25 -20.60 13.09 -8.49
C ALA A 25 -19.31 12.36 -8.09
N PRO A 26 -19.25 11.51 -7.03
CA PRO A 26 -18.08 10.70 -6.72
C PRO A 26 -17.72 9.71 -7.83
N TYR A 27 -18.71 9.11 -8.50
CA TYR A 27 -18.44 8.18 -9.60
C TYR A 27 -17.85 8.87 -10.82
N VAL A 28 -18.38 10.05 -11.20
CA VAL A 28 -17.83 10.85 -12.30
C VAL A 28 -16.39 11.26 -11.97
N TRP A 29 -16.13 11.67 -10.73
CA TRP A 29 -14.78 11.98 -10.28
C TRP A 29 -13.83 10.77 -10.39
N LEU A 30 -14.23 9.60 -9.92
CA LEU A 30 -13.44 8.37 -10.02
C LEU A 30 -13.19 7.96 -11.48
N VAL A 31 -14.21 8.06 -12.33
CA VAL A 31 -14.04 7.78 -13.77
C VAL A 31 -13.04 8.76 -14.39
N ALA A 32 -13.21 10.07 -14.17
CA ALA A 32 -12.37 11.09 -14.79
C ALA A 32 -10.92 11.05 -14.31
N PHE A 33 -10.68 10.86 -13.01
CA PHE A 33 -9.33 10.99 -12.41
C PHE A 33 -8.66 9.66 -12.10
N PHE A 34 -9.35 8.56 -12.16
CA PHE A 34 -8.76 7.23 -11.97
C PHE A 34 -8.90 6.36 -13.22
N LEU A 35 -10.13 6.14 -13.70
CA LEU A 35 -10.36 5.19 -14.80
C LEU A 35 -9.77 5.68 -16.13
N VAL A 36 -9.95 6.98 -16.47
CA VAL A 36 -9.40 7.52 -17.72
C VAL A 36 -7.88 7.47 -17.74
N PRO A 37 -7.12 7.95 -16.73
CA PRO A 37 -5.67 7.77 -16.68
C PRO A 37 -5.24 6.30 -16.72
N PHE A 38 -5.95 5.42 -16.00
CA PHE A 38 -5.67 3.98 -16.02
C PHE A 38 -5.82 3.39 -17.43
N LEU A 39 -6.89 3.73 -18.16
CA LEU A 39 -7.09 3.29 -19.54
C LEU A 39 -6.03 3.84 -20.50
N ILE A 40 -5.52 5.05 -20.25
CA ILE A 40 -4.40 5.61 -21.00
C ILE A 40 -3.13 4.76 -20.77
N VAL A 41 -2.81 4.42 -19.54
CA VAL A 41 -1.67 3.56 -19.22
C VAL A 41 -1.86 2.16 -19.83
N LEU A 42 -3.06 1.58 -19.72
CA LEU A 42 -3.39 0.29 -20.34
C LEU A 42 -3.21 0.34 -21.86
N LYS A 43 -3.63 1.44 -22.51
CA LYS A 43 -3.42 1.66 -23.94
C LYS A 43 -1.93 1.73 -24.28
N ILE A 44 -1.15 2.49 -23.52
CA ILE A 44 0.29 2.64 -23.74
C ILE A 44 0.99 1.27 -23.57
N SER A 45 0.58 0.45 -22.60
CA SER A 45 1.14 -0.88 -22.41
C SER A 45 0.96 -1.84 -23.60
N LEU A 46 -0.04 -1.58 -24.43
CA LEU A 46 -0.30 -2.32 -25.68
C LEU A 46 0.32 -1.65 -26.92
N SER A 47 0.98 -0.51 -26.76
CA SER A 47 1.65 0.23 -27.84
C SER A 47 3.08 -0.28 -28.04
N GLN A 48 3.72 0.12 -29.13
CA GLN A 48 5.11 -0.19 -29.43
C GLN A 48 5.98 1.05 -29.21
N THR A 49 7.20 0.86 -28.73
CA THR A 49 8.17 1.95 -28.55
C THR A 49 8.56 2.55 -29.89
N ALA A 50 8.58 3.88 -29.98
CA ALA A 50 8.93 4.60 -31.21
C ALA A 50 9.80 5.82 -30.88
N ILE A 51 10.70 6.16 -31.81
CA ILE A 51 11.49 7.39 -31.73
C ILE A 51 10.63 8.54 -32.23
N ALA A 52 9.67 8.95 -31.40
CA ALA A 52 8.68 10.00 -31.68
C ALA A 52 8.31 10.76 -30.40
N GLN A 53 7.47 11.77 -30.52
CA GLN A 53 6.81 12.44 -29.39
C GLN A 53 5.30 12.37 -29.56
N PRO A 54 4.59 11.59 -28.73
CA PRO A 54 5.07 10.74 -27.61
C PRO A 54 5.88 9.51 -28.10
N PRO A 55 6.72 8.88 -27.24
CA PRO A 55 7.63 7.81 -27.64
C PRO A 55 6.95 6.44 -27.78
N TYR A 56 5.75 6.40 -28.38
CA TYR A 56 5.00 5.17 -28.62
C TYR A 56 4.06 5.29 -29.83
N LEU A 57 3.80 4.19 -30.50
CA LEU A 57 2.80 4.04 -31.57
C LEU A 57 1.92 2.82 -31.28
N PRO A 58 0.63 2.81 -31.65
CA PRO A 58 -0.09 3.86 -32.41
C PRO A 58 -0.56 5.03 -31.50
N VAL A 59 -0.65 6.21 -32.08
CA VAL A 59 -1.33 7.36 -31.51
C VAL A 59 -2.71 7.46 -32.16
N LEU A 60 -3.77 7.71 -31.35
CA LEU A 60 -5.12 7.84 -31.86
C LEU A 60 -5.25 9.14 -32.68
N ASP A 61 -5.44 9.00 -34.00
CA ASP A 61 -5.75 10.12 -34.89
C ASP A 61 -7.26 10.27 -35.04
N ILE A 62 -7.83 11.20 -34.28
CA ILE A 62 -9.28 11.49 -34.32
C ILE A 62 -9.66 12.15 -35.66
N ALA A 63 -8.72 12.85 -36.32
CA ALA A 63 -9.00 13.54 -37.57
C ALA A 63 -9.21 12.54 -38.74
N ALA A 64 -8.59 11.35 -38.69
CA ALA A 64 -8.77 10.30 -39.68
C ALA A 64 -10.07 9.51 -39.51
N GLY A 65 -10.90 9.85 -38.55
CA GLY A 65 -12.22 9.21 -38.31
C GLY A 65 -12.12 7.69 -38.09
N TRP A 66 -12.95 6.91 -38.80
CA TRP A 66 -13.02 5.46 -38.63
C TRP A 66 -11.74 4.73 -39.06
N GLN A 67 -11.03 5.24 -40.08
CA GLN A 67 -9.76 4.66 -40.50
C GLN A 67 -8.68 4.84 -39.44
N GLY A 68 -8.58 6.02 -38.81
CA GLY A 68 -7.67 6.27 -37.71
C GLY A 68 -7.94 5.37 -36.51
N LEU A 69 -9.20 5.01 -36.23
CA LEU A 69 -9.54 4.05 -35.18
C LEU A 69 -9.14 2.61 -35.57
N ALA A 70 -9.34 2.20 -36.84
CA ALA A 70 -8.95 0.88 -37.31
C ALA A 70 -7.43 0.71 -37.29
N ASP A 71 -6.68 1.68 -37.76
CA ASP A 71 -5.21 1.68 -37.74
C ASP A 71 -4.68 1.67 -36.31
N PHE A 72 -5.33 2.44 -35.43
CA PHE A 72 -5.00 2.44 -34.00
C PHE A 72 -5.18 1.05 -33.37
N VAL A 73 -6.33 0.38 -33.57
CA VAL A 73 -6.60 -0.95 -33.00
C VAL A 73 -5.69 -2.02 -33.58
N SER A 74 -5.40 -1.96 -34.90
CA SER A 74 -4.50 -2.92 -35.55
C SER A 74 -3.04 -2.78 -35.12
N GLY A 75 -2.64 -1.59 -34.67
CA GLY A 75 -1.29 -1.33 -34.18
C GLY A 75 -1.05 -1.74 -32.72
N LEU A 76 -2.10 -2.12 -31.97
CA LEU A 76 -1.96 -2.61 -30.58
C LEU A 76 -1.38 -4.02 -30.58
N SER A 77 -0.44 -4.28 -29.66
CA SER A 77 0.30 -5.54 -29.55
C SER A 77 0.49 -5.96 -28.09
N LEU A 78 0.53 -7.26 -27.86
CA LEU A 78 0.92 -7.85 -26.57
C LEU A 78 2.43 -8.10 -26.45
N ALA A 79 3.24 -7.59 -27.37
CA ALA A 79 4.68 -7.82 -27.42
C ALA A 79 5.39 -7.43 -26.11
N ASN A 80 5.00 -6.32 -25.49
CA ASN A 80 5.57 -5.90 -24.21
C ASN A 80 5.36 -6.92 -23.10
N TYR A 81 4.17 -7.54 -23.04
CA TYR A 81 3.90 -8.59 -22.06
C TYR A 81 4.67 -9.88 -22.36
N ALA A 82 4.90 -10.20 -23.64
CA ALA A 82 5.76 -11.32 -24.02
C ALA A 82 7.23 -11.04 -23.59
N THR A 83 7.72 -9.82 -23.75
CA THR A 83 9.04 -9.40 -23.27
C THR A 83 9.14 -9.54 -21.74
N LEU A 84 8.14 -9.07 -21.00
CA LEU A 84 8.12 -9.21 -19.53
C LEU A 84 8.14 -10.67 -19.05
N LEU A 85 7.48 -11.57 -19.78
CA LEU A 85 7.45 -13.00 -19.44
C LEU A 85 8.70 -13.75 -19.90
N GLY A 86 9.38 -13.23 -20.92
CA GLY A 86 10.58 -13.84 -21.51
C GLY A 86 11.90 -13.38 -20.88
N ASP A 87 11.89 -12.31 -20.08
CA ASP A 87 13.07 -11.76 -19.43
C ASP A 87 13.03 -12.04 -17.92
N ASP A 88 13.98 -12.85 -17.46
CA ASP A 88 14.13 -13.25 -16.07
C ASP A 88 14.30 -12.05 -15.11
N LEU A 89 14.81 -10.91 -15.58
CA LEU A 89 14.98 -9.70 -14.80
C LEU A 89 13.63 -9.21 -14.22
N TYR A 90 12.59 -9.12 -15.06
CA TYR A 90 11.28 -8.66 -14.59
C TYR A 90 10.64 -9.67 -13.65
N LEU A 91 10.68 -10.96 -13.98
CA LEU A 91 10.13 -12.00 -13.12
C LEU A 91 10.81 -11.99 -11.74
N PHE A 92 12.14 -11.91 -11.71
CA PHE A 92 12.91 -11.80 -10.47
C PHE A 92 12.53 -10.54 -9.69
N SER A 93 12.44 -9.39 -10.35
CA SER A 93 12.07 -8.12 -9.71
C SER A 93 10.65 -8.15 -9.11
N TYR A 94 9.67 -8.79 -9.77
CA TYR A 94 8.33 -9.00 -9.22
C TYR A 94 8.36 -9.89 -7.99
N LEU A 95 8.99 -11.05 -8.07
CA LEU A 95 9.10 -11.99 -6.94
C LEU A 95 9.83 -11.33 -5.76
N ARG A 96 10.89 -10.58 -6.05
CA ARG A 96 11.63 -9.83 -5.05
C ARG A 96 10.76 -8.78 -4.37
N SER A 97 10.03 -7.97 -5.14
CA SER A 97 9.11 -6.97 -4.61
C SER A 97 8.04 -7.58 -3.71
N LEU A 98 7.40 -8.67 -4.15
CA LEU A 98 6.39 -9.36 -3.35
C LEU A 98 6.98 -9.98 -2.08
N THR A 99 8.18 -10.53 -2.15
CA THR A 99 8.89 -11.09 -1.00
C THR A 99 9.26 -9.99 0.00
N VAL A 100 9.86 -8.90 -0.46
CA VAL A 100 10.23 -7.76 0.39
C VAL A 100 8.98 -7.15 1.03
N ALA A 101 7.91 -6.94 0.25
CA ALA A 101 6.65 -6.41 0.77
C ALA A 101 6.03 -7.33 1.83
N SER A 102 6.05 -8.65 1.60
CA SER A 102 5.53 -9.64 2.55
C SER A 102 6.33 -9.65 3.85
N VAL A 103 7.66 -9.74 3.77
CA VAL A 103 8.55 -9.77 4.93
C VAL A 103 8.45 -8.45 5.71
N ALA A 104 8.52 -7.30 5.02
CA ALA A 104 8.37 -5.99 5.65
C ALA A 104 7.02 -5.84 6.35
N THR A 105 5.92 -6.32 5.72
CA THR A 105 4.58 -6.30 6.33
C THR A 105 4.52 -7.16 7.58
N VAL A 106 5.13 -8.36 7.58
CA VAL A 106 5.23 -9.21 8.78
C VAL A 106 6.00 -8.51 9.89
N ILE A 107 7.14 -7.90 9.58
CA ILE A 107 7.93 -7.13 10.57
C ILE A 107 7.09 -5.95 11.11
N LEU A 108 6.36 -5.24 10.23
CA LEU A 108 5.47 -4.15 10.61
C LEU A 108 4.34 -4.62 11.54
N VAL A 109 3.79 -5.81 11.33
CA VAL A 109 2.80 -6.41 12.25
C VAL A 109 3.45 -6.71 13.60
N LEU A 110 4.62 -7.35 13.60
CA LEU A 110 5.31 -7.72 14.84
C LEU A 110 5.72 -6.51 15.69
N VAL A 111 6.12 -5.40 15.05
CA VAL A 111 6.49 -4.16 15.74
C VAL A 111 5.26 -3.30 16.03
N GLY A 112 4.37 -3.16 15.06
CA GLY A 112 3.21 -2.26 15.12
C GLY A 112 2.12 -2.75 16.07
N PHE A 113 1.90 -4.08 16.17
CA PHE A 113 0.85 -4.64 17.03
C PHE A 113 1.10 -4.33 18.52
N PRO A 114 2.30 -4.59 19.10
CA PRO A 114 2.58 -4.22 20.49
C PRO A 114 2.42 -2.72 20.76
N ILE A 115 2.86 -1.88 19.82
CA ILE A 115 2.75 -0.42 19.95
C ILE A 115 1.27 -0.01 19.95
N ALA A 116 0.49 -0.46 18.97
CA ALA A 116 -0.95 -0.17 18.87
C ALA A 116 -1.71 -0.68 20.09
N TYR A 117 -1.36 -1.87 20.60
CA TYR A 117 -1.95 -2.45 21.80
C TYR A 117 -1.63 -1.61 23.04
N ALA A 118 -0.38 -1.20 23.24
CA ALA A 118 0.02 -0.32 24.32
C ALA A 118 -0.71 1.03 24.26
N MET A 119 -0.83 1.62 23.07
CA MET A 119 -1.59 2.86 22.85
C MET A 119 -3.08 2.71 23.21
N ALA A 120 -3.72 1.63 22.78
CA ALA A 120 -5.13 1.37 23.08
C ALA A 120 -5.38 1.16 24.58
N ARG A 121 -4.39 0.64 25.32
CA ARG A 121 -4.44 0.45 26.79
C ARG A 121 -3.96 1.66 27.59
N ALA A 122 -3.37 2.66 26.95
CA ALA A 122 -2.94 3.86 27.61
C ALA A 122 -4.13 4.66 28.21
N PRO A 123 -3.91 5.47 29.26
CA PRO A 123 -4.92 6.35 29.81
C PRO A 123 -5.50 7.26 28.71
N ARG A 124 -6.83 7.48 28.74
CA ARG A 124 -7.54 8.26 27.70
C ARG A 124 -6.91 9.64 27.42
N ARG A 125 -6.29 10.26 28.43
CA ARG A 125 -5.61 11.57 28.29
C ARG A 125 -4.34 11.50 27.43
N LEU A 126 -3.64 10.35 27.42
CA LEU A 126 -2.40 10.17 26.68
C LEU A 126 -2.61 9.71 25.22
N ARG A 127 -3.72 9.09 24.91
CA ARG A 127 -3.99 8.52 23.57
C ARG A 127 -3.84 9.53 22.43
N PRO A 128 -4.40 10.77 22.51
CA PRO A 128 -4.21 11.76 21.44
C PRO A 128 -2.75 12.15 21.25
N VAL A 129 -1.98 12.25 22.35
CA VAL A 129 -0.55 12.57 22.28
C VAL A 129 0.23 11.43 21.62
N LEU A 130 -0.06 10.18 21.97
CA LEU A 130 0.56 9.01 21.35
C LEU A 130 0.25 8.92 19.85
N VAL A 131 -0.99 9.16 19.44
CA VAL A 131 -1.37 9.24 18.02
C VAL A 131 -0.59 10.35 17.32
N MET A 132 -0.49 11.53 17.93
CA MET A 132 0.28 12.65 17.40
C MET A 132 1.76 12.27 17.22
N LEU A 133 2.38 11.60 18.20
CA LEU A 133 3.77 11.16 18.13
C LEU A 133 4.02 10.16 16.99
N ILE A 134 3.08 9.25 16.72
CA ILE A 134 3.18 8.30 15.60
C ILE A 134 3.10 9.03 14.25
N VAL A 135 2.30 10.08 14.14
CA VAL A 135 2.10 10.84 12.91
C VAL A 135 3.19 11.91 12.71
N LEU A 136 3.84 12.37 13.78
CA LEU A 136 4.82 13.45 13.76
C LEU A 136 5.92 13.30 12.69
N PRO A 137 6.49 12.10 12.42
CA PRO A 137 7.47 11.92 11.36
C PRO A 137 6.98 12.31 9.96
N PHE A 138 5.66 12.28 9.69
CA PHE A 138 5.12 12.68 8.39
C PHE A 138 5.16 14.18 8.12
N TRP A 139 5.41 15.01 9.13
CA TRP A 139 5.57 16.46 8.95
C TRP A 139 6.91 16.81 8.31
N THR A 140 7.84 15.86 8.25
CA THR A 140 9.10 16.00 7.53
C THR A 140 9.02 15.36 6.15
N SER A 141 9.82 15.88 5.19
CA SER A 141 9.90 15.30 3.85
C SER A 141 10.31 13.82 3.89
N PHE A 142 9.68 13.00 3.06
CA PHE A 142 10.01 11.58 2.92
C PHE A 142 11.49 11.39 2.54
N LEU A 143 11.98 12.11 1.54
CA LEU A 143 13.38 12.03 1.11
C LEU A 143 14.36 12.40 2.21
N ILE A 144 14.09 13.48 2.97
CA ILE A 144 14.97 13.88 4.08
C ILE A 144 15.08 12.75 5.11
N ARG A 145 14.00 12.05 5.39
CA ARG A 145 14.01 10.89 6.30
C ARG A 145 14.86 9.74 5.76
N VAL A 146 14.76 9.43 4.47
CA VAL A 146 15.58 8.39 3.85
C VAL A 146 17.05 8.78 3.85
N TYR A 147 17.40 10.04 3.55
CA TYR A 147 18.78 10.54 3.65
C TYR A 147 19.31 10.51 5.09
N ALA A 148 18.47 10.75 6.08
CA ALA A 148 18.88 10.59 7.48
C ALA A 148 19.25 9.13 7.79
N TRP A 149 18.49 8.15 7.26
CA TRP A 149 18.85 6.74 7.39
C TRP A 149 20.14 6.38 6.69
N ILE A 150 20.45 6.96 5.51
CA ILE A 150 21.76 6.79 4.88
C ILE A 150 22.87 7.18 5.86
N ASN A 151 22.78 8.39 6.47
CA ASN A 151 23.79 8.86 7.42
C ASN A 151 23.88 8.00 8.69
N ILE A 152 22.75 7.49 9.20
CA ILE A 152 22.71 6.62 10.38
C ILE A 152 23.36 5.27 10.11
N LEU A 153 23.14 4.71 8.91
CA LEU A 153 23.55 3.37 8.50
C LEU A 153 24.94 3.31 7.84
N GLN A 154 25.58 4.46 7.61
CA GLN A 154 26.95 4.49 7.13
C GLN A 154 27.92 3.78 8.09
N ARG A 155 29.05 3.33 7.56
CA ARG A 155 30.06 2.61 8.35
C ARG A 155 30.56 3.39 9.57
N GLU A 156 30.67 4.71 9.46
CA GLU A 156 31.00 5.63 10.55
C GLU A 156 29.76 6.30 11.15
N GLY A 157 28.57 5.79 10.81
CA GLY A 157 27.28 6.36 11.21
C GLY A 157 26.93 6.09 12.67
N LEU A 158 25.87 6.77 13.11
CA LEU A 158 25.40 6.73 14.50
C LEU A 158 25.07 5.32 14.99
N LEU A 159 24.57 4.44 14.12
CA LEU A 159 24.22 3.06 14.50
C LEU A 159 25.47 2.28 14.93
N ASN A 160 26.52 2.30 14.12
CA ASN A 160 27.78 1.62 14.44
C ASN A 160 28.46 2.24 15.67
N GLN A 161 28.44 3.56 15.80
CA GLN A 161 28.98 4.25 16.99
C GLN A 161 28.24 3.81 18.26
N ALA A 162 26.91 3.75 18.23
CA ALA A 162 26.10 3.31 19.37
C ALA A 162 26.35 1.83 19.72
N LEU A 163 26.39 0.94 18.73
CA LEU A 163 26.64 -0.48 18.94
C LEU A 163 28.05 -0.75 19.50
N SER A 164 29.04 -0.02 18.99
CA SER A 164 30.43 -0.10 19.49
C SER A 164 30.55 0.43 20.91
N ALA A 165 29.89 1.55 21.23
CA ALA A 165 29.86 2.12 22.58
C ALA A 165 29.18 1.19 23.60
N LEU A 166 28.21 0.37 23.18
CA LEU A 166 27.55 -0.64 23.99
C LEU A 166 28.35 -1.95 24.07
N GLY A 167 29.49 -2.07 23.37
CA GLY A 167 30.29 -3.29 23.32
C GLY A 167 29.63 -4.45 22.58
N LEU A 168 28.65 -4.16 21.71
CA LEU A 168 27.91 -5.17 20.94
C LEU A 168 28.63 -5.57 19.65
N ILE A 169 29.53 -4.73 19.15
CA ILE A 169 30.35 -4.95 17.96
C ILE A 169 31.78 -4.50 18.22
N ASP A 170 32.75 -5.29 17.73
CA ASP A 170 34.19 -4.97 17.81
C ASP A 170 34.65 -4.14 16.60
N GLN A 171 33.97 -4.28 15.46
CA GLN A 171 34.28 -3.58 14.22
C GLN A 171 33.00 -3.02 13.57
N PRO A 172 33.09 -1.87 12.87
CA PRO A 172 31.95 -1.30 12.17
C PRO A 172 31.37 -2.24 11.11
N VAL A 173 30.09 -2.53 11.21
CA VAL A 173 29.32 -3.39 10.28
C VAL A 173 28.89 -2.55 9.08
N THR A 174 28.89 -3.14 7.88
CA THR A 174 28.34 -2.52 6.67
C THR A 174 26.86 -2.77 6.63
N TRP A 175 26.06 -1.78 7.01
CA TRP A 175 24.58 -1.82 6.97
C TRP A 175 24.05 -1.34 5.63
N LEU A 176 24.59 -0.21 5.11
CA LEU A 176 24.15 0.41 3.87
C LEU A 176 24.43 -0.52 2.68
N ALA A 177 23.61 -0.40 1.63
CA ALA A 177 23.64 -1.25 0.45
C ALA A 177 23.34 -2.74 0.75
N THR A 178 22.46 -3.01 1.71
CA THR A 178 22.01 -4.34 2.10
C THR A 178 20.48 -4.42 2.19
N ASP A 179 19.95 -5.64 2.12
CA ASP A 179 18.54 -5.90 2.38
C ASP A 179 18.10 -5.41 3.77
N THR A 180 18.97 -5.54 4.75
CA THR A 180 18.69 -5.08 6.14
C THR A 180 18.42 -3.58 6.17
N ALA A 181 19.20 -2.77 5.46
CA ALA A 181 18.97 -1.34 5.36
C ALA A 181 17.62 -1.02 4.70
N VAL A 182 17.27 -1.75 3.64
CA VAL A 182 15.97 -1.63 2.96
C VAL A 182 14.83 -1.93 3.95
N TYR A 183 14.90 -3.04 4.69
CA TYR A 183 13.87 -3.38 5.68
C TYR A 183 13.76 -2.33 6.80
N ILE A 184 14.88 -1.81 7.30
CA ILE A 184 14.87 -0.74 8.31
C ILE A 184 14.16 0.50 7.77
N GLY A 185 14.51 0.94 6.55
CA GLY A 185 13.89 2.08 5.88
C GLY A 185 12.39 1.89 5.65
N LEU A 186 11.99 0.70 5.14
CA LEU A 186 10.60 0.35 4.90
C LEU A 186 9.79 0.31 6.19
N VAL A 187 10.28 -0.42 7.20
CA VAL A 187 9.58 -0.55 8.49
C VAL A 187 9.40 0.81 9.14
N TYR A 188 10.44 1.63 9.20
CA TYR A 188 10.33 2.98 9.74
C TYR A 188 9.30 3.83 8.99
N SER A 189 9.34 3.80 7.66
CA SER A 189 8.50 4.65 6.81
C SER A 189 7.03 4.24 6.84
N TYR A 190 6.73 2.95 6.93
CA TYR A 190 5.37 2.42 6.86
C TYR A 190 4.76 2.07 8.22
N LEU A 191 5.53 2.19 9.33
CA LEU A 191 5.06 1.85 10.68
C LEU A 191 3.76 2.56 11.09
N PRO A 192 3.57 3.88 10.85
CA PRO A 192 2.31 4.55 11.17
C PRO A 192 1.10 4.01 10.42
N PHE A 193 1.27 3.56 9.17
CA PHE A 193 0.18 2.97 8.38
C PHE A 193 -0.27 1.62 8.93
N MET A 194 0.61 0.91 9.64
CA MET A 194 0.26 -0.31 10.37
C MET A 194 -0.39 -0.01 11.70
N ILE A 195 0.18 0.94 12.48
CA ILE A 195 -0.25 1.23 13.84
C ILE A 195 -1.65 1.83 13.87
N LEU A 196 -1.96 2.80 13.00
CA LEU A 196 -3.21 3.57 13.10
C LEU A 196 -4.48 2.72 12.90
N PRO A 197 -4.60 1.84 11.87
CA PRO A 197 -5.76 0.97 11.72
C PRO A 197 -5.86 -0.07 12.85
N LEU A 198 -4.72 -0.60 13.30
CA LEU A 198 -4.68 -1.52 14.45
C LEU A 198 -5.15 -0.83 15.73
N TYR A 199 -4.65 0.36 16.01
CA TYR A 199 -5.07 1.17 17.16
C TYR A 199 -6.58 1.46 17.10
N ALA A 200 -7.10 1.90 15.94
CA ALA A 200 -8.52 2.19 15.77
C ALA A 200 -9.42 0.96 15.98
N SER A 201 -8.93 -0.24 15.67
CA SER A 201 -9.64 -1.49 15.94
C SER A 201 -9.54 -1.89 17.42
N LEU A 202 -8.36 -1.79 18.01
CA LEU A 202 -8.09 -2.16 19.39
C LEU A 202 -8.75 -1.19 20.41
N GLU A 203 -8.86 0.10 20.07
CA GLU A 203 -9.48 1.10 20.92
C GLU A 203 -10.99 0.88 21.08
N LYS A 204 -11.65 0.32 20.06
CA LYS A 204 -13.07 -0.02 20.07
C LYS A 204 -13.39 -1.31 20.82
N LEU A 205 -12.37 -2.04 21.26
CA LEU A 205 -12.51 -3.33 21.93
C LEU A 205 -13.07 -3.12 23.34
N ASP A 206 -14.24 -3.72 23.61
CA ASP A 206 -14.87 -3.63 24.92
C ASP A 206 -14.05 -4.42 25.96
N SER A 207 -13.65 -3.75 27.05
CA SER A 207 -12.89 -4.37 28.13
C SER A 207 -13.69 -5.46 28.86
N THR A 208 -15.02 -5.39 28.83
CA THR A 208 -15.90 -6.38 29.46
C THR A 208 -15.70 -7.79 28.88
N LEU A 209 -15.38 -7.89 27.58
CA LEU A 209 -15.06 -9.18 26.94
C LEU A 209 -13.80 -9.82 27.51
N LEU A 210 -12.82 -9.00 27.88
CA LEU A 210 -11.56 -9.48 28.45
C LEU A 210 -11.73 -9.87 29.92
N GLU A 211 -12.55 -9.11 30.65
CA GLU A 211 -12.92 -9.40 32.03
C GLU A 211 -13.74 -10.71 32.11
N ALA A 212 -14.75 -10.85 31.25
CA ALA A 212 -15.54 -12.09 31.17
C ALA A 212 -14.69 -13.32 30.84
N ALA A 213 -13.72 -13.19 29.93
CA ALA A 213 -12.79 -14.29 29.63
C ALA A 213 -11.89 -14.63 30.83
N ALA A 214 -11.48 -13.63 31.61
CA ALA A 214 -10.68 -13.82 32.82
C ALA A 214 -11.52 -14.48 33.94
N ASP A 215 -12.79 -14.09 34.11
CA ASP A 215 -13.72 -14.68 35.06
C ASP A 215 -14.00 -16.17 34.78
N LEU A 216 -13.95 -16.56 33.50
CA LEU A 216 -14.00 -17.96 33.06
C LEU A 216 -12.67 -18.71 33.28
N GLY A 217 -11.70 -18.12 33.99
CA GLY A 217 -10.41 -18.74 34.32
C GLY A 217 -9.40 -18.71 33.19
N CYS A 218 -9.61 -17.93 32.12
CA CYS A 218 -8.68 -17.84 31.01
C CYS A 218 -7.45 -16.99 31.42
N PRO A 219 -6.21 -17.50 31.35
CA PRO A 219 -5.02 -16.74 31.68
C PRO A 219 -4.80 -15.59 30.67
N ARG A 220 -4.22 -14.48 31.12
CA ARG A 220 -4.07 -13.24 30.35
C ARG A 220 -3.44 -13.44 28.96
N TRP A 221 -2.41 -14.30 28.84
CA TRP A 221 -1.77 -14.59 27.55
C TRP A 221 -2.71 -15.30 26.58
N LYS A 222 -3.61 -16.17 27.08
CA LYS A 222 -4.60 -16.87 26.26
C LYS A 222 -5.74 -15.95 25.86
N VAL A 223 -6.19 -15.05 26.76
CA VAL A 223 -7.16 -13.98 26.43
C VAL A 223 -6.64 -13.11 25.28
N PHE A 224 -5.35 -12.78 25.27
CA PHE A 224 -4.73 -12.04 24.17
C PHE A 224 -4.90 -12.77 22.83
N TRP A 225 -4.55 -14.03 22.73
CA TRP A 225 -4.61 -14.78 21.48
C TRP A 225 -6.03 -15.19 21.06
N VAL A 226 -6.93 -15.47 22.02
CA VAL A 226 -8.28 -15.99 21.73
C VAL A 226 -9.31 -14.88 21.58
N VAL A 227 -9.10 -13.73 22.22
CA VAL A 227 -10.06 -12.62 22.21
C VAL A 227 -9.48 -11.40 21.50
N THR A 228 -8.31 -10.89 21.95
CA THR A 228 -7.78 -9.63 21.46
C THR A 228 -7.36 -9.73 19.99
N VAL A 229 -6.55 -10.73 19.64
CA VAL A 229 -6.05 -10.88 18.26
C VAL A 229 -7.17 -11.11 17.25
N PRO A 230 -8.14 -12.02 17.45
CA PRO A 230 -9.25 -12.21 16.51
C PRO A 230 -10.12 -10.96 16.31
N LEU A 231 -10.37 -10.21 17.39
CA LEU A 231 -11.14 -8.97 17.30
C LEU A 231 -10.37 -7.81 16.65
N ALA A 232 -9.04 -7.86 16.68
CA ALA A 232 -8.17 -6.90 16.00
C ALA A 232 -7.92 -7.24 14.52
N LEU A 233 -8.29 -8.45 14.04
CA LEU A 233 -8.05 -8.89 12.65
C LEU A 233 -8.51 -7.91 11.57
N PRO A 234 -9.67 -7.23 11.67
CA PRO A 234 -10.06 -6.24 10.67
C PRO A 234 -9.08 -5.07 10.58
N GLY A 235 -8.60 -4.56 11.73
CA GLY A 235 -7.60 -3.50 11.78
C GLY A 235 -6.22 -3.97 11.30
N LEU A 236 -5.84 -5.20 11.65
CA LEU A 236 -4.60 -5.82 11.22
C LEU A 236 -4.57 -6.02 9.71
N GLY A 237 -5.63 -6.54 9.12
CA GLY A 237 -5.73 -6.74 7.67
C GLY A 237 -5.74 -5.41 6.91
N ALA A 238 -6.44 -4.39 7.41
CA ALA A 238 -6.40 -3.06 6.83
C ALA A 238 -5.00 -2.45 6.88
N GLY A 239 -4.32 -2.51 8.03
CA GLY A 239 -2.94 -2.05 8.18
C GLY A 239 -1.95 -2.82 7.29
N ALA A 240 -2.11 -4.15 7.21
CA ALA A 240 -1.28 -4.99 6.36
C ALA A 240 -1.40 -4.60 4.87
N LEU A 241 -2.60 -4.36 4.36
CA LEU A 241 -2.80 -3.91 2.98
C LEU A 241 -2.27 -2.51 2.73
N LEU A 242 -2.49 -1.58 3.68
CA LEU A 242 -1.97 -0.21 3.60
C LEU A 242 -0.43 -0.15 3.59
N CYS A 243 0.25 -1.18 4.11
CA CYS A 243 1.69 -1.32 4.05
C CYS A 243 2.13 -2.13 2.82
N PHE A 244 1.55 -3.29 2.59
CA PHE A 244 1.95 -4.24 1.55
C PHE A 244 1.88 -3.64 0.14
N ILE A 245 0.75 -2.97 -0.18
CA ILE A 245 0.51 -2.45 -1.52
C ILE A 245 1.56 -1.41 -1.95
N PRO A 246 1.80 -0.33 -1.18
CA PRO A 246 2.82 0.65 -1.58
C PRO A 246 4.24 0.10 -1.49
N ILE A 247 4.56 -0.80 -0.54
CA ILE A 247 5.90 -1.41 -0.45
C ILE A 247 6.19 -2.26 -1.68
N ALA A 248 5.21 -2.99 -2.24
CA ALA A 248 5.44 -3.79 -3.45
C ALA A 248 5.84 -2.96 -4.67
N GLY A 249 5.39 -1.70 -4.76
CA GLY A 249 5.76 -0.75 -5.80
C GLY A 249 6.85 0.26 -5.39
N GLU A 250 7.45 0.09 -4.22
CA GLU A 250 8.46 1.04 -3.71
C GLU A 250 9.73 1.01 -4.56
N PHE A 251 10.30 2.20 -4.80
CA PHE A 251 11.58 2.32 -5.53
C PHE A 251 12.61 3.18 -4.80
N VAL A 252 12.18 4.21 -4.07
CA VAL A 252 13.10 5.19 -3.48
C VAL A 252 13.94 4.59 -2.36
N ILE A 253 13.32 3.81 -1.48
CA ILE A 253 14.02 3.19 -0.34
C ILE A 253 15.00 2.12 -0.85
N PRO A 254 14.62 1.16 -1.71
CA PRO A 254 15.56 0.21 -2.28
C PRO A 254 16.68 0.87 -3.10
N ASP A 255 16.38 1.93 -3.84
CA ASP A 255 17.36 2.67 -4.65
C ASP A 255 18.42 3.37 -3.81
N LEU A 256 18.03 3.97 -2.68
CA LEU A 256 18.91 4.75 -1.82
C LEU A 256 19.59 3.94 -0.71
N LEU A 257 18.97 2.91 -0.18
CA LEU A 257 19.47 2.11 0.94
C LEU A 257 19.92 0.72 0.54
N GLY A 258 19.42 0.20 -0.57
CA GLY A 258 19.73 -1.14 -1.06
C GLY A 258 21.01 -1.22 -1.86
N GLY A 259 21.42 -2.45 -2.18
CA GLY A 259 22.54 -2.76 -3.07
C GLY A 259 22.08 -3.19 -4.47
N SER A 260 23.05 -3.58 -5.31
CA SER A 260 22.79 -4.07 -6.67
C SER A 260 21.84 -5.27 -6.73
N ASP A 261 21.80 -6.07 -5.66
CA ASP A 261 21.02 -7.30 -5.59
C ASP A 261 19.59 -7.07 -5.04
N THR A 262 19.26 -5.81 -4.68
CA THR A 262 17.98 -5.43 -4.10
C THR A 262 17.00 -4.81 -5.09
N VAL A 263 17.17 -5.09 -6.39
CA VAL A 263 16.32 -4.53 -7.45
C VAL A 263 14.88 -4.99 -7.26
N MET A 264 13.99 -4.01 -7.05
CA MET A 264 12.54 -4.19 -6.96
C MET A 264 11.86 -3.71 -8.25
N ILE A 265 10.64 -4.19 -8.49
CA ILE A 265 9.91 -3.85 -9.72
C ILE A 265 9.64 -2.35 -9.88
N GLY A 266 9.50 -1.60 -8.77
CA GLY A 266 9.39 -0.14 -8.79
C GLY A 266 10.62 0.54 -9.40
N GLN A 267 11.85 0.04 -9.11
CA GLN A 267 13.08 0.54 -9.72
C GLN A 267 13.16 0.21 -11.21
N SER A 268 12.79 -1.02 -11.59
CA SER A 268 12.74 -1.41 -13.01
C SER A 268 11.76 -0.52 -13.78
N LEU A 269 10.56 -0.28 -13.24
CA LEU A 269 9.58 0.64 -13.83
C LEU A 269 10.13 2.06 -13.99
N TRP A 270 10.80 2.58 -12.96
CA TRP A 270 11.41 3.92 -12.99
C TRP A 270 12.48 4.00 -14.07
N THR A 271 13.35 2.98 -14.18
CA THR A 271 14.42 2.91 -15.18
C THR A 271 13.85 2.87 -16.60
N GLU A 272 12.84 2.02 -16.86
CA GLU A 272 12.20 1.95 -18.18
C GLU A 272 11.55 3.27 -18.57
N PHE A 273 10.85 3.92 -17.62
CA PHE A 273 10.13 5.14 -17.93
C PHE A 273 11.03 6.36 -18.15
N PHE A 274 12.04 6.55 -17.29
CA PHE A 274 12.86 7.77 -17.30
C PHE A 274 14.20 7.59 -18.00
N ALA A 275 14.93 6.50 -17.78
CA ALA A 275 16.25 6.27 -18.34
C ALA A 275 16.16 5.71 -19.76
N ASN A 276 15.42 4.63 -19.96
CA ASN A 276 15.27 3.97 -21.26
C ASN A 276 14.24 4.66 -22.15
N LYS A 277 13.34 5.49 -21.56
CA LYS A 277 12.20 6.14 -22.25
C LYS A 277 11.29 5.15 -22.96
N ASP A 278 11.27 3.91 -22.50
CA ASP A 278 10.36 2.86 -22.98
C ASP A 278 9.04 2.89 -22.20
N TRP A 279 8.19 3.86 -22.57
CA TRP A 279 6.90 4.04 -21.90
C TRP A 279 5.95 2.84 -22.08
N PRO A 280 5.91 2.15 -23.23
CA PRO A 280 5.15 0.92 -23.41
C PRO A 280 5.51 -0.18 -22.42
N VAL A 281 6.80 -0.51 -22.28
CA VAL A 281 7.27 -1.53 -21.33
C VAL A 281 7.01 -1.08 -19.88
N ALA A 282 7.33 0.17 -19.51
CA ALA A 282 7.05 0.70 -18.18
C ALA A 282 5.55 0.61 -17.84
N SER A 283 4.66 0.94 -18.81
CA SER A 283 3.21 0.83 -18.65
C SER A 283 2.77 -0.64 -18.49
N ALA A 284 3.35 -1.58 -19.24
CA ALA A 284 3.05 -3.00 -19.10
C ALA A 284 3.48 -3.53 -17.72
N VAL A 285 4.66 -3.13 -17.22
CA VAL A 285 5.11 -3.41 -15.85
C VAL A 285 4.10 -2.89 -14.83
N ALA A 286 3.64 -1.65 -14.97
CA ALA A 286 2.65 -1.07 -14.05
C ALA A 286 1.32 -1.86 -14.06
N ILE A 287 0.80 -2.22 -15.22
CA ILE A 287 -0.46 -2.98 -15.35
C ILE A 287 -0.35 -4.38 -14.72
N VAL A 288 0.77 -5.08 -14.94
CA VAL A 288 1.01 -6.39 -14.32
C VAL A 288 1.09 -6.26 -12.80
N LEU A 289 1.81 -5.25 -12.29
CA LEU A 289 1.90 -4.98 -10.85
C LEU A 289 0.52 -4.74 -10.23
N VAL A 290 -0.29 -3.85 -10.83
CA VAL A 290 -1.65 -3.58 -10.34
C VAL A 290 -2.49 -4.85 -10.35
N THR A 291 -2.40 -5.68 -11.40
CA THR A 291 -3.14 -6.95 -11.51
C THR A 291 -2.75 -7.93 -10.41
N LEU A 292 -1.46 -8.05 -10.12
CA LEU A 292 -0.95 -8.89 -9.02
C LEU A 292 -1.44 -8.39 -7.64
N LEU A 293 -1.52 -7.06 -7.44
CA LEU A 293 -1.96 -6.48 -6.18
C LEU A 293 -3.48 -6.58 -5.96
N VAL A 294 -4.28 -6.77 -7.01
CA VAL A 294 -5.73 -7.02 -6.88
C VAL A 294 -6.00 -8.33 -6.11
N GLY A 295 -5.14 -9.35 -6.25
CA GLY A 295 -5.28 -10.62 -5.56
C GLY A 295 -5.41 -10.49 -4.04
N PRO A 296 -4.40 -9.96 -3.34
CA PRO A 296 -4.45 -9.71 -1.88
C PRO A 296 -5.65 -8.86 -1.45
N ILE A 297 -6.02 -7.84 -2.24
CA ILE A 297 -7.17 -6.99 -1.96
C ILE A 297 -8.48 -7.80 -2.02
N ALA A 298 -8.66 -8.60 -3.06
CA ALA A 298 -9.85 -9.44 -3.25
C ALA A 298 -9.98 -10.49 -2.14
N ILE A 299 -8.87 -11.12 -1.73
CA ILE A 299 -8.84 -12.07 -0.63
C ILE A 299 -9.28 -11.40 0.68
N TYR A 300 -8.72 -10.22 0.98
CA TYR A 300 -9.09 -9.47 2.18
C TYR A 300 -10.56 -9.09 2.19
N GLN A 301 -11.10 -8.57 1.08
CA GLN A 301 -12.51 -8.21 0.97
C GLN A 301 -13.42 -9.43 1.15
N HIS A 302 -13.07 -10.58 0.59
CA HIS A 302 -13.84 -11.81 0.73
C HIS A 302 -13.85 -12.32 2.19
N ILE A 303 -12.72 -12.24 2.90
CA ILE A 303 -12.65 -12.62 4.32
C ILE A 303 -13.49 -11.66 5.16
N GLN A 304 -13.44 -10.36 4.87
CA GLN A 304 -14.20 -9.36 5.61
C GLN A 304 -15.72 -9.49 5.40
N SER A 305 -16.17 -9.76 4.18
CA SER A 305 -17.61 -9.95 3.89
C SER A 305 -18.18 -11.16 4.65
N ARG A 306 -17.45 -12.28 4.70
CA ARG A 306 -17.86 -13.45 5.49
C ARG A 306 -17.97 -13.18 6.99
N GLN A 307 -17.13 -12.30 7.54
CA GLN A 307 -17.22 -11.91 8.96
C GLN A 307 -18.46 -11.05 9.27
N ILE A 308 -18.95 -10.31 8.28
CA ILE A 308 -20.17 -9.50 8.40
C ILE A 308 -21.43 -10.37 8.26
N GLU A 309 -21.43 -11.30 7.31
CA GLU A 309 -22.58 -12.22 7.04
C GLU A 309 -22.73 -13.29 8.13
N GLY A 310 -21.68 -13.66 8.83
CA GLY A 310 -21.70 -14.63 9.95
C GLY A 310 -22.11 -14.04 11.32
N ARG A 311 -22.48 -12.76 11.36
CA ARG A 311 -23.04 -12.06 12.53
C ARG A 311 -24.51 -11.76 12.33
#